data_8f82f959f0575f34d1c1857cda3bff1c
#
_entry.id   8f82f959f0575f34d1c1857cda3bff1c
#
_cell.length_a   1.000
_cell.length_b   1.000
_cell.length_c   1.000
_cell.angle_alpha   90.00
_cell.angle_beta   90.00
_cell.angle_gamma   90.00
#
_symmetry.space_group_name_H-M   'P 1'
#
loop_
_entity.id
_entity.type
_entity.pdbx_description
1 polymer ?
#
loop_
_entity_poly.entity_id
_entity_poly.type
_entity_poly.pdbx_seq_one_letter_code
_entity_poly.pdbx_strand_id
1 'polypeptide(L)'
;MSFSSDLKTEIIEQPIKASCCRKAFASALLASKARVCDNIITLNVENDEHAAFAAKFISDFFGATPVVERPKSGGRCRTLTFSSKSAMRYLNAINTEEPLYAVKCPACEAAFFKGMFFASGRISDPKKQYLLEFSPVNCCDKFIDALAGVGVDARKTQRGGRVDIYVKKSAIIEDFFAFIGLNSAAFAFMNATIESEFRNNTNRIVNCETNNISKSVMASHKQISIIDELERANLLSSLPEELEVTARLRIKYRDLSLSQLAAVSVPAISKSGLSHRLKKIMEYAETLLPGVKK
;
A
#
# COMPACT_ATOMS: atom_id res chain seq x y z
N MET A 1 10.71 2.68 18.25
CA MET A 1 9.25 2.78 18.45
C MET A 1 8.57 2.36 17.16
N SER A 2 7.26 2.14 17.12
CA SER A 2 6.56 1.83 15.85
C SER A 2 6.06 3.12 15.22
N PHE A 3 5.96 3.17 13.89
CA PHE A 3 5.43 4.32 13.16
C PHE A 3 4.09 4.83 13.74
N SER A 4 3.22 3.91 14.15
CA SER A 4 1.95 4.24 14.81
C SER A 4 2.14 4.91 16.19
N SER A 5 3.14 4.50 16.95
CA SER A 5 3.45 5.09 18.27
C SER A 5 4.00 6.51 18.13
N ASP A 6 4.84 6.73 17.12
CA ASP A 6 5.46 8.04 16.86
C ASP A 6 4.38 9.08 16.51
N LEU A 7 3.37 8.69 15.71
CA LEU A 7 2.23 9.57 15.40
C LEU A 7 1.34 9.88 16.59
N LYS A 8 1.18 8.94 17.54
CA LYS A 8 0.44 9.20 18.77
C LYS A 8 1.20 10.15 19.68
N THR A 9 2.52 10.08 19.70
CA THR A 9 3.36 11.07 20.39
C THR A 9 3.21 12.46 19.74
N GLU A 10 3.19 12.55 18.40
CA GLU A 10 2.91 13.81 17.69
C GLU A 10 1.56 14.41 18.10
N ILE A 11 0.52 13.60 18.34
CA ILE A 11 -0.78 14.08 18.84
C ILE A 11 -0.65 14.73 20.22
N ILE A 12 0.17 14.17 21.09
CA ILE A 12 0.40 14.70 22.45
C ILE A 12 1.08 16.06 22.38
N GLU A 13 2.03 16.23 21.47
CA GLU A 13 2.77 17.48 21.28
C GLU A 13 1.96 18.58 20.60
N GLN A 14 0.89 18.24 19.89
CA GLN A 14 0.01 19.19 19.20
C GLN A 14 -1.12 19.69 20.10
N PRO A 15 -1.14 20.94 20.57
CA PRO A 15 -2.16 21.43 21.47
C PRO A 15 -3.53 21.59 20.77
N ILE A 16 -4.56 20.96 21.31
CA ILE A 16 -5.94 21.18 20.90
C ILE A 16 -6.46 22.43 21.66
N LYS A 17 -6.55 23.57 20.95
CA LYS A 17 -6.84 24.88 21.59
C LYS A 17 -8.31 25.05 22.02
N ALA A 18 -9.26 24.77 21.12
CA ALA A 18 -10.67 25.03 21.37
C ALA A 18 -11.28 24.01 22.35
N SER A 19 -12.00 24.48 23.34
CA SER A 19 -12.66 23.64 24.38
C SER A 19 -13.63 22.62 23.76
N CYS A 20 -14.38 22.99 22.71
CA CYS A 20 -15.30 22.09 22.02
C CYS A 20 -14.55 20.95 21.31
N CYS A 21 -13.39 21.24 20.68
CA CYS A 21 -12.53 20.23 20.05
C CYS A 21 -11.89 19.31 21.10
N ARG A 22 -11.45 19.86 22.23
CA ARG A 22 -10.96 19.07 23.37
C ARG A 22 -12.03 18.12 23.91
N LYS A 23 -13.29 18.58 23.99
CA LYS A 23 -14.41 17.72 24.36
C LYS A 23 -14.67 16.63 23.35
N ALA A 24 -14.65 16.94 22.04
CA ALA A 24 -14.80 15.95 20.98
C ALA A 24 -13.68 14.87 21.04
N PHE A 25 -12.44 15.28 21.26
CA PHE A 25 -11.33 14.36 21.48
C PHE A 25 -11.55 13.45 22.70
N ALA A 26 -11.95 14.03 23.84
CA ALA A 26 -12.25 13.27 25.07
C ALA A 26 -13.39 12.27 24.86
N SER A 27 -14.43 12.68 24.12
CA SER A 27 -15.55 11.79 23.74
C SER A 27 -15.06 10.61 22.92
N ALA A 28 -14.13 10.83 21.99
CA ALA A 28 -13.55 9.78 21.17
C ALA A 28 -12.77 8.72 21.98
N LEU A 29 -12.05 9.15 23.02
CA LEU A 29 -11.38 8.20 23.93
C LEU A 29 -12.39 7.22 24.55
N LEU A 30 -13.51 7.73 25.05
CA LEU A 30 -14.57 6.90 25.65
C LEU A 30 -15.26 6.04 24.60
N ALA A 31 -15.72 6.63 23.49
CA ALA A 31 -16.40 5.92 22.42
C ALA A 31 -15.57 4.74 21.92
N SER A 32 -14.26 4.92 21.83
CA SER A 32 -13.35 3.95 21.26
C SER A 32 -13.00 2.78 22.19
N LYS A 33 -12.62 3.07 23.44
CA LYS A 33 -11.95 2.06 24.32
C LYS A 33 -12.62 1.85 25.67
N ALA A 34 -13.61 2.65 26.05
CA ALA A 34 -14.24 2.51 27.35
C ALA A 34 -14.96 1.16 27.47
N ARG A 35 -14.69 0.47 28.56
CA ARG A 35 -15.47 -0.69 29.03
C ARG A 35 -16.10 -0.34 30.36
N VAL A 36 -17.33 -0.74 30.54
CA VAL A 36 -18.10 -0.47 31.77
C VAL A 36 -18.37 -1.78 32.48
N CYS A 37 -18.04 -1.81 33.77
CA CYS A 37 -18.40 -2.88 34.68
C CYS A 37 -18.71 -2.25 36.04
N ASP A 38 -19.89 -2.52 36.61
CA ASP A 38 -20.31 -2.07 37.93
C ASP A 38 -20.11 -0.53 38.19
N ASN A 39 -20.51 0.31 37.22
CA ASN A 39 -20.30 1.77 37.24
C ASN A 39 -18.80 2.22 37.21
N ILE A 40 -17.88 1.31 36.98
CA ILE A 40 -16.47 1.58 36.79
C ILE A 40 -16.21 1.59 35.31
N ILE A 41 -15.50 2.61 34.82
CA ILE A 41 -15.06 2.73 33.44
C ILE A 41 -13.57 2.41 33.38
N THR A 42 -13.20 1.55 32.46
CA THR A 42 -11.81 1.20 32.20
C THR A 42 -11.42 1.54 30.75
N LEU A 43 -10.21 2.08 30.58
CA LEU A 43 -9.61 2.41 29.29
C LEU A 43 -8.18 1.86 29.21
N ASN A 44 -7.86 1.10 28.17
CA ASN A 44 -6.50 0.63 27.95
C ASN A 44 -5.78 1.56 26.97
N VAL A 45 -4.57 2.00 27.35
CA VAL A 45 -3.67 2.84 26.56
C VAL A 45 -2.26 2.22 26.48
N GLU A 46 -1.44 2.67 25.54
CA GLU A 46 -0.22 1.95 25.15
C GLU A 46 0.94 2.09 26.16
N ASN A 47 1.04 3.26 26.85
CA ASN A 47 2.16 3.57 27.74
C ASN A 47 1.80 4.63 28.79
N ASP A 48 2.75 5.01 29.67
CA ASP A 48 2.54 5.99 30.74
C ASP A 48 2.25 7.40 30.21
N GLU A 49 2.89 7.83 29.13
CA GLU A 49 2.69 9.14 28.52
C GLU A 49 1.27 9.27 27.94
N HIS A 50 0.82 8.26 27.19
CA HIS A 50 -0.53 8.20 26.65
C HIS A 50 -1.57 8.14 27.79
N ALA A 51 -1.24 7.47 28.90
CA ALA A 51 -2.13 7.41 30.06
C ALA A 51 -2.28 8.78 30.73
N ALA A 52 -1.18 9.50 30.96
CA ALA A 52 -1.20 10.84 31.53
C ALA A 52 -1.99 11.82 30.65
N PHE A 53 -1.77 11.77 29.34
CA PHE A 53 -2.47 12.60 28.38
C PHE A 53 -4.00 12.31 28.36
N ALA A 54 -4.39 11.04 28.28
CA ALA A 54 -5.80 10.65 28.30
C ALA A 54 -6.47 11.00 29.64
N ALA A 55 -5.79 10.77 30.77
CA ALA A 55 -6.30 11.10 32.11
C ALA A 55 -6.63 12.58 32.24
N LYS A 56 -5.81 13.47 31.69
CA LYS A 56 -6.07 14.91 31.67
C LYS A 56 -7.37 15.26 30.95
N PHE A 57 -7.61 14.69 29.76
CA PHE A 57 -8.87 14.92 29.04
C PHE A 57 -10.09 14.36 29.78
N ILE A 58 -9.95 13.19 30.40
CA ILE A 58 -11.03 12.59 31.23
C ILE A 58 -11.34 13.47 32.42
N SER A 59 -10.33 13.98 33.11
CA SER A 59 -10.48 14.90 34.23
C SER A 59 -11.17 16.20 33.83
N ASP A 60 -10.68 16.84 32.77
CA ASP A 60 -11.17 18.14 32.30
C ASP A 60 -12.64 18.10 31.82
N PHE A 61 -13.09 17.02 31.21
CA PHE A 61 -14.41 16.98 30.54
C PHE A 61 -15.43 16.04 31.18
N PHE A 62 -14.99 15.09 31.97
CA PHE A 62 -15.89 14.13 32.63
C PHE A 62 -15.81 14.19 34.15
N GLY A 63 -15.03 15.12 34.70
CA GLY A 63 -14.95 15.38 36.13
C GLY A 63 -14.51 14.18 36.96
N ALA A 64 -13.63 13.35 36.40
CA ALA A 64 -13.11 12.15 37.05
C ALA A 64 -11.59 12.24 37.20
N THR A 65 -11.04 11.61 38.24
CA THR A 65 -9.62 11.44 38.44
C THR A 65 -9.27 9.98 38.17
N PRO A 66 -8.78 9.62 36.96
CA PRO A 66 -8.46 8.24 36.65
C PRO A 66 -7.28 7.73 37.47
N VAL A 67 -7.41 6.49 37.99
CA VAL A 67 -6.29 5.75 38.55
C VAL A 67 -5.58 5.02 37.42
N VAL A 68 -4.25 5.14 37.34
CA VAL A 68 -3.44 4.49 36.33
C VAL A 68 -2.85 3.22 36.91
N GLU A 69 -3.22 2.07 36.36
CA GLU A 69 -2.74 0.77 36.80
C GLU A 69 -1.80 0.16 35.75
N ARG A 70 -0.77 -0.53 36.23
CA ARG A 70 0.15 -1.32 35.41
C ARG A 70 -0.31 -2.79 35.42
N PRO A 71 -0.31 -3.48 34.26
CA PRO A 71 -0.64 -4.88 34.25
C PRO A 71 0.39 -5.70 35.06
N LYS A 72 -0.11 -6.63 35.85
CA LYS A 72 0.75 -7.52 36.68
C LYS A 72 1.77 -8.32 35.85
N SER A 73 1.52 -8.51 34.55
CA SER A 73 2.40 -9.23 33.62
C SER A 73 3.58 -8.40 33.07
N GLY A 74 3.80 -7.16 33.54
CA GLY A 74 4.92 -6.31 33.12
C GLY A 74 4.80 -5.70 31.71
N GLY A 75 3.63 -5.73 31.09
CA GLY A 75 3.37 -5.16 29.76
C GLY A 75 3.47 -3.64 29.71
N ARG A 76 3.66 -3.07 28.50
CA ARG A 76 3.71 -1.61 28.25
C ARG A 76 2.35 -0.93 28.41
N CYS A 77 1.26 -1.67 28.21
CA CYS A 77 -0.12 -1.17 28.30
C CYS A 77 -0.42 -0.65 29.71
N ARG A 78 -1.25 0.40 29.80
CA ARG A 78 -1.75 0.97 31.07
C ARG A 78 -3.27 0.91 31.04
N THR A 79 -3.87 0.71 32.21
CA THR A 79 -5.32 0.75 32.39
C THR A 79 -5.67 1.98 33.21
N LEU A 80 -6.51 2.83 32.64
CA LEU A 80 -7.14 3.96 33.34
C LEU A 80 -8.46 3.48 33.92
N THR A 81 -8.63 3.58 35.22
CA THR A 81 -9.85 3.17 35.93
C THR A 81 -10.47 4.37 36.64
N PHE A 82 -11.75 4.65 36.43
CA PHE A 82 -12.46 5.76 37.04
C PHE A 82 -13.98 5.57 37.05
N SER A 83 -14.69 6.38 37.86
CA SER A 83 -16.14 6.47 37.83
C SER A 83 -16.56 7.89 37.54
N SER A 84 -17.56 8.08 36.66
CA SER A 84 -18.08 9.39 36.31
C SER A 84 -19.51 9.29 35.77
N LYS A 85 -20.44 10.02 36.40
CA LYS A 85 -21.84 10.07 35.94
C LYS A 85 -21.96 10.71 34.55
N SER A 86 -21.12 11.68 34.21
CA SER A 86 -21.12 12.33 32.89
C SER A 86 -20.57 11.44 31.81
N ALA A 87 -19.51 10.68 32.09
CA ALA A 87 -18.98 9.68 31.19
C ALA A 87 -19.96 8.52 30.95
N MET A 88 -20.61 8.03 32.00
CA MET A 88 -21.64 6.99 31.87
C MET A 88 -22.84 7.47 31.04
N ARG A 89 -23.30 8.72 31.26
CA ARG A 89 -24.38 9.31 30.46
C ARG A 89 -23.97 9.37 28.97
N TYR A 90 -22.74 9.78 28.67
CA TYR A 90 -22.24 9.83 27.33
C TYR A 90 -22.18 8.41 26.70
N LEU A 91 -21.62 7.41 27.40
CA LEU A 91 -21.51 6.03 26.90
C LEU A 91 -22.88 5.39 26.64
N ASN A 92 -23.88 5.69 27.49
CA ASN A 92 -25.28 5.27 27.26
C ASN A 92 -25.87 5.96 26.02
N ALA A 93 -25.60 7.25 25.83
CA ALA A 93 -26.13 8.05 24.72
C ALA A 93 -25.58 7.58 23.35
N ILE A 94 -24.29 7.25 23.25
CA ILE A 94 -23.71 6.77 21.99
C ILE A 94 -24.22 5.40 21.56
N ASN A 95 -24.80 4.62 22.45
CA ASN A 95 -25.44 3.34 22.15
C ASN A 95 -26.90 3.48 21.68
N THR A 96 -27.44 4.70 21.70
CA THR A 96 -28.78 5.08 21.16
C THR A 96 -28.59 5.76 19.78
N GLU A 97 -29.59 6.58 19.39
CA GLU A 97 -29.51 7.36 18.13
C GLU A 97 -28.68 8.65 18.22
N GLU A 98 -28.18 8.99 19.41
CA GLU A 98 -27.34 10.17 19.61
C GLU A 98 -26.05 10.14 18.80
N PRO A 99 -25.56 11.28 18.26
CA PRO A 99 -24.31 11.34 17.51
C PRO A 99 -23.10 11.06 18.41
N LEU A 100 -22.04 10.51 17.85
CA LEU A 100 -20.81 10.17 18.56
C LEU A 100 -20.13 11.41 19.18
N TYR A 101 -20.31 12.57 18.59
CA TYR A 101 -19.74 13.84 19.07
C TYR A 101 -20.61 15.03 18.66
N ALA A 102 -20.49 16.11 19.43
CA ALA A 102 -21.19 17.35 19.13
C ALA A 102 -20.30 18.25 18.23
N VAL A 103 -20.83 18.68 17.11
CA VAL A 103 -20.16 19.63 16.21
C VAL A 103 -20.51 21.05 16.66
N LYS A 104 -19.55 21.77 17.23
CA LYS A 104 -19.66 23.18 17.63
C LYS A 104 -18.78 24.12 16.80
N CYS A 105 -17.81 23.59 16.11
CA CYS A 105 -16.97 24.30 15.15
C CYS A 105 -16.46 23.32 14.09
N PRO A 106 -15.96 23.80 12.93
CA PRO A 106 -15.49 22.93 11.85
C PRO A 106 -14.36 21.96 12.23
N ALA A 107 -13.58 22.29 13.27
CA ALA A 107 -12.48 21.44 13.73
C ALA A 107 -12.89 20.36 14.76
N CYS A 108 -14.15 20.34 15.24
CA CYS A 108 -14.61 19.32 16.21
C CYS A 108 -14.55 17.91 15.63
N GLU A 109 -14.88 17.77 14.36
CA GLU A 109 -14.87 16.50 13.64
C GLU A 109 -13.45 15.93 13.53
N ALA A 110 -12.50 16.73 13.04
CA ALA A 110 -11.09 16.35 12.98
C ALA A 110 -10.53 16.00 14.37
N ALA A 111 -10.91 16.75 15.41
CA ALA A 111 -10.49 16.45 16.77
C ALA A 111 -11.06 15.13 17.31
N PHE A 112 -12.31 14.79 16.96
CA PHE A 112 -12.91 13.50 17.30
C PHE A 112 -12.14 12.35 16.64
N PHE A 113 -11.90 12.42 15.32
CA PHE A 113 -11.16 11.38 14.61
C PHE A 113 -9.70 11.27 15.06
N LYS A 114 -9.06 12.39 15.42
CA LYS A 114 -7.75 12.40 16.08
C LYS A 114 -7.76 11.61 17.39
N GLY A 115 -8.81 11.79 18.21
CA GLY A 115 -9.01 11.03 19.44
C GLY A 115 -9.28 9.54 19.21
N MET A 116 -10.08 9.19 18.20
CA MET A 116 -10.31 7.80 17.78
C MET A 116 -9.01 7.12 17.34
N PHE A 117 -8.17 7.81 16.55
CA PHE A 117 -6.87 7.30 16.15
C PHE A 117 -5.94 7.14 17.35
N PHE A 118 -5.87 8.12 18.23
CA PHE A 118 -5.06 8.04 19.45
C PHE A 118 -5.44 6.83 20.31
N ALA A 119 -6.74 6.60 20.53
CA ALA A 119 -7.22 5.55 21.43
C ALA A 119 -7.15 4.14 20.82
N SER A 120 -7.58 3.96 19.58
CA SER A 120 -7.74 2.63 18.96
C SER A 120 -7.09 2.49 17.60
N GLY A 121 -6.59 3.59 17.02
CA GLY A 121 -5.96 3.58 15.71
C GLY A 121 -4.61 2.88 15.71
N ARG A 122 -4.33 2.20 14.62
CA ARG A 122 -3.02 1.66 14.27
C ARG A 122 -2.76 1.91 12.80
N ILE A 123 -1.53 2.21 12.48
CA ILE A 123 -1.09 2.42 11.11
C ILE A 123 0.20 1.64 10.85
N SER A 124 0.27 0.95 9.75
CA SER A 124 1.48 0.28 9.32
C SER A 124 2.48 1.28 8.73
N ASP A 125 3.76 0.93 8.80
CA ASP A 125 4.81 1.67 8.10
C ASP A 125 4.48 1.70 6.59
N PRO A 126 4.36 2.90 5.96
CA PRO A 126 3.97 3.03 4.56
C PRO A 126 4.97 2.38 3.59
N LYS A 127 6.23 2.17 4.00
CA LYS A 127 7.23 1.43 3.22
C LYS A 127 6.96 -0.08 3.15
N LYS A 128 6.13 -0.60 4.06
CA LYS A 128 5.80 -2.04 4.12
C LYS A 128 4.43 -2.35 3.56
N GLN A 129 3.42 -1.60 4.00
CA GLN A 129 2.03 -1.76 3.53
C GLN A 129 1.18 -0.53 3.85
N TYR A 130 0.12 -0.34 3.08
CA TYR A 130 -0.89 0.69 3.32
C TYR A 130 -2.04 0.08 4.11
N LEU A 131 -2.05 0.28 5.44
CA LEU A 131 -3.08 -0.28 6.31
C LEU A 131 -3.28 0.63 7.52
N LEU A 132 -4.41 1.33 7.55
CA LEU A 132 -4.93 2.04 8.71
C LEU A 132 -6.02 1.16 9.34
N GLU A 133 -5.91 0.90 10.62
CA GLU A 133 -6.86 0.07 11.38
C GLU A 133 -7.34 0.80 12.63
N PHE A 134 -8.60 0.59 12.95
CA PHE A 134 -9.21 0.99 14.23
C PHE A 134 -9.82 -0.25 14.88
N SER A 135 -9.61 -0.41 16.18
CA SER A 135 -10.19 -1.49 16.97
C SER A 135 -11.04 -0.91 18.11
N PRO A 136 -12.16 -0.22 17.79
CA PRO A 136 -13.04 0.30 18.80
C PRO A 136 -13.75 -0.82 19.54
N VAL A 137 -14.07 -0.60 20.82
CA VAL A 137 -14.84 -1.54 21.64
C VAL A 137 -16.33 -1.25 21.51
N ASN A 138 -16.68 0.02 21.34
CA ASN A 138 -18.06 0.52 21.24
C ASN A 138 -18.30 1.13 19.86
N CYS A 139 -19.55 1.35 19.49
CA CYS A 139 -20.02 2.17 18.37
C CYS A 139 -19.39 1.86 16.99
N CYS A 140 -19.03 0.60 16.70
CA CYS A 140 -18.35 0.25 15.45
C CYS A 140 -19.09 0.72 14.19
N ASP A 141 -20.39 0.48 14.10
CA ASP A 141 -21.18 0.82 12.92
C ASP A 141 -21.33 2.34 12.76
N LYS A 142 -21.67 3.06 13.83
CA LYS A 142 -21.71 4.53 13.81
C LYS A 142 -20.36 5.16 13.46
N PHE A 143 -19.27 4.52 13.87
CA PHE A 143 -17.93 5.01 13.52
C PHE A 143 -17.62 4.82 12.05
N ILE A 144 -18.07 3.72 11.43
CA ILE A 144 -17.96 3.51 9.98
C ILE A 144 -18.75 4.57 9.23
N ASP A 145 -20.00 4.84 9.66
CA ASP A 145 -20.85 5.86 9.05
C ASP A 145 -20.21 7.25 9.17
N ALA A 146 -19.63 7.57 10.34
CA ALA A 146 -18.91 8.82 10.54
C ALA A 146 -17.67 8.93 9.65
N LEU A 147 -16.90 7.85 9.47
CA LEU A 147 -15.76 7.79 8.54
C LEU A 147 -16.22 8.03 7.09
N ALA A 148 -17.33 7.41 6.69
CA ALA A 148 -17.91 7.62 5.36
C ALA A 148 -18.33 9.08 5.14
N GLY A 149 -18.87 9.73 6.18
CA GLY A 149 -19.23 11.15 6.16
C GLY A 149 -18.07 12.10 5.88
N VAL A 150 -16.84 11.71 6.21
CA VAL A 150 -15.61 12.48 5.90
C VAL A 150 -14.84 11.91 4.70
N GLY A 151 -15.48 11.10 3.87
CA GLY A 151 -14.87 10.57 2.64
C GLY A 151 -13.95 9.36 2.85
N VAL A 152 -13.94 8.76 4.03
CA VAL A 152 -13.11 7.59 4.35
C VAL A 152 -13.92 6.30 4.17
N ASP A 153 -13.75 5.63 3.02
CA ASP A 153 -14.34 4.31 2.73
C ASP A 153 -13.59 3.23 3.53
N ALA A 154 -14.10 2.91 4.71
CA ALA A 154 -13.56 1.91 5.61
C ALA A 154 -14.36 0.60 5.54
N ARG A 155 -13.68 -0.52 5.76
CA ARG A 155 -14.28 -1.86 5.82
C ARG A 155 -14.16 -2.43 7.21
N LYS A 156 -15.11 -3.28 7.61
CA LYS A 156 -15.02 -4.02 8.87
C LYS A 156 -14.64 -5.48 8.66
N THR A 157 -13.91 -6.03 9.60
CA THR A 157 -13.62 -7.47 9.70
C THR A 157 -13.75 -7.91 11.14
N GLN A 158 -14.13 -9.16 11.34
CA GLN A 158 -14.24 -9.75 12.67
C GLN A 158 -13.18 -10.83 12.86
N ARG A 159 -12.38 -10.71 13.91
CA ARG A 159 -11.33 -11.67 14.26
C ARG A 159 -11.39 -11.98 15.75
N GLY A 160 -11.61 -13.24 16.12
CA GLY A 160 -11.58 -13.68 17.52
C GLY A 160 -12.52 -12.87 18.45
N GLY A 161 -13.74 -12.55 17.99
CA GLY A 161 -14.72 -11.76 18.75
C GLY A 161 -14.46 -10.24 18.80
N ARG A 162 -13.40 -9.75 18.12
CA ARG A 162 -13.10 -8.32 17.98
C ARG A 162 -13.50 -7.83 16.60
N VAL A 163 -14.05 -6.64 16.52
CA VAL A 163 -14.30 -5.93 15.26
C VAL A 163 -13.14 -4.98 15.01
N ASP A 164 -12.51 -5.12 13.84
CA ASP A 164 -11.51 -4.19 13.35
C ASP A 164 -12.06 -3.49 12.10
N ILE A 165 -11.88 -2.17 12.04
CA ILE A 165 -12.28 -1.30 10.94
C ILE A 165 -11.00 -0.88 10.23
N TYR A 166 -10.91 -1.04 8.91
CA TYR A 166 -9.66 -0.83 8.21
C TYR A 166 -9.81 -0.12 6.86
N VAL A 167 -8.75 0.57 6.47
CA VAL A 167 -8.55 1.23 5.17
C VAL A 167 -7.23 0.78 4.56
N LYS A 168 -7.22 0.46 3.26
CA LYS A 168 -6.02 -0.01 2.52
C LYS A 168 -5.59 0.90 1.37
N LYS A 169 -6.43 1.84 0.97
CA LYS A 169 -6.09 2.78 -0.12
C LYS A 169 -5.20 3.89 0.42
N SER A 170 -3.97 4.02 -0.11
CA SER A 170 -3.00 5.03 0.33
C SER A 170 -3.57 6.45 0.27
N ALA A 171 -4.21 6.83 -0.82
CA ALA A 171 -4.79 8.17 -0.98
C ALA A 171 -5.82 8.50 0.12
N ILE A 172 -6.70 7.55 0.49
CA ILE A 172 -7.68 7.76 1.57
C ILE A 172 -6.97 7.88 2.92
N ILE A 173 -5.89 7.13 3.15
CA ILE A 173 -5.09 7.22 4.38
C ILE A 173 -4.38 8.58 4.46
N GLU A 174 -3.81 9.05 3.34
CA GLU A 174 -3.17 10.36 3.21
C GLU A 174 -4.16 11.48 3.55
N ASP A 175 -5.34 11.48 2.91
CA ASP A 175 -6.41 12.44 3.14
C ASP A 175 -6.90 12.42 4.60
N PHE A 176 -7.07 11.23 5.19
CA PHE A 176 -7.46 11.09 6.58
C PHE A 176 -6.43 11.74 7.54
N PHE A 177 -5.14 11.47 7.35
CA PHE A 177 -4.11 12.06 8.21
C PHE A 177 -3.97 13.58 8.01
N ALA A 178 -4.11 14.08 6.78
CA ALA A 178 -4.18 15.50 6.49
C ALA A 178 -5.40 16.13 7.20
N PHE A 179 -6.58 15.50 7.11
CA PHE A 179 -7.81 15.96 7.74
C PHE A 179 -7.69 16.07 9.27
N ILE A 180 -7.11 15.07 9.95
CA ILE A 180 -6.89 15.13 11.40
C ILE A 180 -5.66 15.97 11.81
N GLY A 181 -4.93 16.56 10.85
CA GLY A 181 -3.78 17.43 11.08
C GLY A 181 -2.49 16.72 11.47
N LEU A 182 -2.32 15.45 11.09
CA LEU A 182 -1.06 14.68 11.20
C LEU A 182 -0.33 14.71 9.85
N ASN A 183 0.17 15.88 9.47
CA ASN A 183 0.79 16.10 8.16
C ASN A 183 2.06 15.28 7.94
N SER A 184 2.82 14.98 8.98
CA SER A 184 3.98 14.10 8.90
C SER A 184 3.62 12.71 8.35
N ALA A 185 2.50 12.15 8.83
CA ALA A 185 1.97 10.89 8.33
C ALA A 185 1.52 11.00 6.87
N ALA A 186 0.75 12.03 6.53
CA ALA A 186 0.27 12.25 5.17
C ALA A 186 1.46 12.32 4.18
N PHE A 187 2.49 13.11 4.50
CA PHE A 187 3.70 13.19 3.67
C PHE A 187 4.48 11.87 3.59
N ALA A 188 4.56 11.11 4.70
CA ALA A 188 5.23 9.81 4.68
C ALA A 188 4.54 8.81 3.74
N PHE A 189 3.19 8.79 3.73
CA PHE A 189 2.41 7.97 2.81
C PHE A 189 2.57 8.44 1.35
N MET A 190 2.45 9.74 1.10
CA MET A 190 2.65 10.32 -0.24
C MET A 190 4.02 9.96 -0.82
N ASN A 191 5.10 10.15 -0.06
CA ASN A 191 6.45 9.81 -0.49
C ASN A 191 6.60 8.31 -0.77
N ALA A 192 6.06 7.43 0.08
CA ALA A 192 6.12 6.00 -0.12
C ALA A 192 5.34 5.56 -1.38
N THR A 193 4.22 6.21 -1.68
CA THR A 193 3.44 5.96 -2.90
C THR A 193 4.25 6.33 -4.14
N ILE A 194 4.84 7.53 -4.18
CA ILE A 194 5.70 8.00 -5.29
C ILE A 194 6.89 7.06 -5.51
N GLU A 195 7.60 6.68 -4.44
CA GLU A 195 8.74 5.75 -4.52
C GLU A 195 8.31 4.37 -5.06
N SER A 196 7.15 3.88 -4.65
CA SER A 196 6.60 2.59 -5.11
C SER A 196 6.22 2.63 -6.59
N GLU A 197 5.57 3.70 -7.04
CA GLU A 197 5.20 3.88 -8.44
C GLU A 197 6.43 4.00 -9.34
N PHE A 198 7.43 4.78 -8.93
CA PHE A 198 8.69 4.90 -9.65
C PHE A 198 9.41 3.55 -9.81
N ARG A 199 9.51 2.78 -8.70
CA ARG A 199 10.12 1.44 -8.71
C ARG A 199 9.35 0.47 -9.61
N ASN A 200 8.03 0.47 -9.53
CA ASN A 200 7.19 -0.39 -10.35
C ASN A 200 7.32 -0.07 -11.84
N ASN A 201 7.35 1.21 -12.20
CA ASN A 201 7.52 1.65 -13.58
C ASN A 201 8.91 1.25 -14.12
N THR A 202 9.97 1.49 -13.35
CA THR A 202 11.33 1.08 -13.69
C THR A 202 11.42 -0.45 -13.92
N ASN A 203 10.86 -1.24 -12.99
CA ASN A 203 10.84 -2.70 -13.13
C ASN A 203 10.08 -3.16 -14.38
N ARG A 204 8.95 -2.51 -14.73
CA ARG A 204 8.22 -2.81 -15.98
C ARG A 204 9.06 -2.54 -17.23
N ILE A 205 9.77 -1.41 -17.28
CA ILE A 205 10.66 -1.05 -18.39
C ILE A 205 11.78 -2.09 -18.51
N VAL A 206 12.50 -2.35 -17.41
CA VAL A 206 13.62 -3.32 -17.39
C VAL A 206 13.15 -4.70 -17.80
N ASN A 207 12.03 -5.19 -17.29
CA ASN A 207 11.47 -6.49 -17.65
C ASN A 207 11.08 -6.55 -19.13
N CYS A 208 10.50 -5.47 -19.67
CA CYS A 208 10.16 -5.39 -21.09
C CYS A 208 11.41 -5.45 -21.97
N GLU A 209 12.43 -4.66 -21.65
CA GLU A 209 13.69 -4.63 -22.40
C GLU A 209 14.43 -5.97 -22.32
N THR A 210 14.55 -6.55 -21.12
CA THR A 210 15.19 -7.85 -20.92
C THR A 210 14.49 -8.96 -21.70
N ASN A 211 13.15 -9.00 -21.68
CA ASN A 211 12.38 -9.97 -22.46
C ASN A 211 12.56 -9.78 -23.97
N ASN A 212 12.61 -8.54 -24.45
CA ASN A 212 12.83 -8.26 -25.87
C ASN A 212 14.24 -8.66 -26.32
N ILE A 213 15.26 -8.37 -25.50
CA ILE A 213 16.65 -8.79 -25.77
C ILE A 213 16.72 -10.32 -25.78
N SER A 214 16.18 -10.99 -24.75
CA SER A 214 16.20 -12.47 -24.68
C SER A 214 15.54 -13.13 -25.89
N LYS A 215 14.34 -12.65 -26.27
CA LYS A 215 13.65 -13.15 -27.48
C LYS A 215 14.50 -12.94 -28.77
N SER A 216 15.12 -11.77 -28.87
CA SER A 216 15.98 -11.46 -30.02
C SER A 216 17.21 -12.36 -30.08
N VAL A 217 17.89 -12.62 -28.97
CA VAL A 217 19.03 -13.49 -28.82
C VAL A 217 18.65 -14.95 -29.16
N MET A 218 17.56 -15.45 -28.56
CA MET A 218 17.07 -16.81 -28.82
C MET A 218 16.72 -17.01 -30.31
N ALA A 219 16.04 -16.03 -30.92
CA ALA A 219 15.73 -16.09 -32.36
C ALA A 219 17.00 -16.07 -33.21
N SER A 220 17.99 -15.26 -32.87
CA SER A 220 19.28 -15.21 -33.52
C SER A 220 20.03 -16.56 -33.47
N HIS A 221 20.14 -17.14 -32.27
CA HIS A 221 20.77 -18.44 -32.07
C HIS A 221 20.08 -19.54 -32.88
N LYS A 222 18.73 -19.59 -32.86
CA LYS A 222 17.97 -20.56 -33.65
C LYS A 222 18.24 -20.39 -35.15
N GLN A 223 18.24 -19.14 -35.65
CA GLN A 223 18.55 -18.85 -37.06
C GLN A 223 19.95 -19.32 -37.44
N ILE A 224 20.97 -18.98 -36.64
CA ILE A 224 22.36 -19.34 -36.88
C ILE A 224 22.53 -20.87 -36.88
N SER A 225 21.97 -21.56 -35.86
CA SER A 225 22.07 -23.03 -35.79
C SER A 225 21.53 -23.72 -37.04
N ILE A 226 20.36 -23.31 -37.51
CA ILE A 226 19.72 -23.89 -38.69
C ILE A 226 20.48 -23.54 -39.97
N ILE A 227 20.98 -22.31 -40.09
CA ILE A 227 21.79 -21.94 -41.29
C ILE A 227 23.14 -22.68 -41.28
N ASP A 228 23.78 -22.87 -40.12
CA ASP A 228 24.97 -23.68 -39.97
C ASP A 228 24.73 -25.16 -40.40
N GLU A 229 23.56 -25.71 -40.10
CA GLU A 229 23.19 -27.07 -40.54
C GLU A 229 22.99 -27.14 -42.06
N LEU A 230 22.32 -26.14 -42.66
CA LEU A 230 22.21 -26.05 -44.14
C LEU A 230 23.57 -25.91 -44.79
N GLU A 231 24.52 -25.16 -44.21
CA GLU A 231 25.88 -25.00 -44.73
C GLU A 231 26.64 -26.30 -44.64
N ARG A 232 26.63 -27.03 -43.52
CA ARG A 232 27.28 -28.35 -43.37
C ARG A 232 26.73 -29.40 -44.33
N ALA A 233 25.43 -29.32 -44.65
CA ALA A 233 24.78 -30.20 -45.62
C ALA A 233 25.00 -29.77 -47.08
N ASN A 234 25.73 -28.68 -47.36
CA ASN A 234 25.91 -28.07 -48.68
C ASN A 234 24.59 -27.68 -49.38
N LEU A 235 23.54 -27.32 -48.59
CA LEU A 235 22.20 -27.00 -49.08
C LEU A 235 21.92 -25.50 -49.21
N LEU A 236 22.89 -24.63 -48.88
CA LEU A 236 22.68 -23.18 -48.99
C LEU A 236 22.42 -22.73 -50.42
N SER A 237 23.07 -23.34 -51.41
CA SER A 237 22.87 -23.07 -52.84
C SER A 237 21.51 -23.59 -53.39
N SER A 238 20.79 -24.40 -52.62
CA SER A 238 19.44 -24.84 -52.96
C SER A 238 18.35 -23.82 -52.57
N LEU A 239 18.76 -22.77 -51.83
CA LEU A 239 17.88 -21.67 -51.50
C LEU A 239 17.78 -20.67 -52.68
N PRO A 240 16.64 -19.94 -52.81
CA PRO A 240 16.57 -18.79 -53.69
C PRO A 240 17.73 -17.80 -53.42
N GLU A 241 18.31 -17.19 -54.47
CA GLU A 241 19.48 -16.32 -54.38
C GLU A 241 19.41 -15.27 -53.27
N GLU A 242 18.27 -14.60 -53.11
CA GLU A 242 18.06 -13.59 -52.05
C GLU A 242 18.14 -14.19 -50.65
N LEU A 243 17.71 -15.43 -50.46
CA LEU A 243 17.72 -16.13 -49.18
C LEU A 243 19.11 -16.67 -48.89
N GLU A 244 19.85 -17.18 -49.92
CA GLU A 244 21.21 -17.59 -49.75
C GLU A 244 22.13 -16.45 -49.31
N VAL A 245 22.03 -15.28 -49.97
CA VAL A 245 22.78 -14.07 -49.58
C VAL A 245 22.46 -13.67 -48.15
N THR A 246 21.18 -13.75 -47.75
CA THR A 246 20.75 -13.42 -46.37
C THR A 246 21.28 -14.41 -45.35
N ALA A 247 21.29 -15.71 -45.67
CA ALA A 247 21.86 -16.76 -44.83
C ALA A 247 23.35 -16.56 -44.60
N ARG A 248 24.12 -16.34 -45.67
CA ARG A 248 25.58 -16.08 -45.61
C ARG A 248 25.89 -14.81 -44.83
N LEU A 249 25.08 -13.76 -44.98
CA LEU A 249 25.20 -12.52 -44.20
C LEU A 249 24.98 -12.78 -42.69
N ARG A 250 24.01 -13.62 -42.32
CA ARG A 250 23.71 -13.96 -40.92
C ARG A 250 24.84 -14.75 -40.27
N ILE A 251 25.46 -15.70 -40.95
CA ILE A 251 26.61 -16.46 -40.44
C ILE A 251 27.82 -15.55 -40.30
N LYS A 252 28.06 -14.67 -41.26
CA LYS A 252 29.21 -13.74 -41.25
C LYS A 252 29.15 -12.78 -40.06
N TYR A 253 27.93 -12.35 -39.68
CA TYR A 253 27.69 -11.37 -38.61
C TYR A 253 26.77 -11.94 -37.53
N ARG A 254 27.28 -12.94 -36.79
CA ARG A 254 26.51 -13.71 -35.80
C ARG A 254 25.95 -12.86 -34.67
N ASP A 255 26.72 -11.87 -34.23
CA ASP A 255 26.40 -11.05 -33.02
C ASP A 255 25.56 -9.83 -33.33
N LEU A 256 25.33 -9.48 -34.61
CA LEU A 256 24.55 -8.33 -34.95
C LEU A 256 23.05 -8.56 -34.74
N SER A 257 22.38 -7.54 -34.16
CA SER A 257 20.92 -7.48 -34.11
C SER A 257 20.31 -7.38 -35.51
N LEU A 258 19.02 -7.72 -35.66
CA LEU A 258 18.33 -7.61 -36.97
C LEU A 258 18.42 -6.20 -37.58
N SER A 259 18.40 -5.15 -36.76
CA SER A 259 18.52 -3.78 -37.24
C SER A 259 19.92 -3.47 -37.78
N GLN A 260 20.95 -3.92 -37.07
CA GLN A 260 22.36 -3.78 -37.52
C GLN A 260 22.65 -4.64 -38.74
N LEU A 261 22.11 -5.86 -38.76
CA LEU A 261 22.30 -6.78 -39.91
C LEU A 261 21.61 -6.22 -41.19
N ALA A 262 20.44 -5.61 -41.03
CA ALA A 262 19.76 -4.93 -42.15
C ALA A 262 20.54 -3.72 -42.67
N ALA A 263 21.22 -2.99 -41.78
CA ALA A 263 22.04 -1.83 -42.16
C ALA A 263 23.31 -2.23 -42.96
N VAL A 264 23.87 -3.42 -42.71
CA VAL A 264 25.06 -3.90 -43.42
C VAL A 264 24.73 -4.76 -44.66
N SER A 265 23.46 -4.97 -44.97
CA SER A 265 23.04 -5.72 -46.17
C SER A 265 23.20 -4.92 -47.47
N VAL A 266 23.59 -5.59 -48.55
CA VAL A 266 23.70 -4.99 -49.87
C VAL A 266 22.93 -5.89 -50.87
N PRO A 267 21.90 -5.34 -51.55
CA PRO A 267 21.31 -3.99 -51.37
C PRO A 267 20.68 -3.80 -50.01
N ALA A 268 20.52 -2.50 -49.59
CA ALA A 268 19.90 -2.16 -48.30
C ALA A 268 18.50 -2.74 -48.18
N ILE A 269 18.22 -3.37 -47.04
CA ILE A 269 16.94 -4.01 -46.76
C ILE A 269 16.36 -3.49 -45.45
N SER A 270 15.05 -3.41 -45.35
CA SER A 270 14.40 -3.01 -44.06
C SER A 270 14.51 -4.14 -43.02
N LYS A 271 14.48 -3.80 -41.75
CA LYS A 271 14.44 -4.77 -40.63
C LYS A 271 13.30 -5.80 -40.80
N SER A 272 12.12 -5.36 -41.25
CA SER A 272 10.98 -6.25 -41.53
C SER A 272 11.23 -7.17 -42.72
N GLY A 273 11.82 -6.64 -43.80
CA GLY A 273 12.19 -7.44 -44.95
C GLY A 273 13.23 -8.51 -44.62
N LEU A 274 14.26 -8.12 -43.84
CA LEU A 274 15.28 -9.09 -43.37
C LEU A 274 14.65 -10.17 -42.47
N SER A 275 13.78 -9.77 -41.55
CA SER A 275 13.05 -10.72 -40.67
C SER A 275 12.22 -11.70 -41.48
N HIS A 276 11.54 -11.23 -42.52
CA HIS A 276 10.73 -12.07 -43.41
C HIS A 276 11.62 -13.05 -44.19
N ARG A 277 12.80 -12.60 -44.72
CA ARG A 277 13.74 -13.50 -45.41
C ARG A 277 14.29 -14.58 -44.48
N LEU A 278 14.69 -14.22 -43.25
CA LEU A 278 15.14 -15.19 -42.25
C LEU A 278 14.05 -16.20 -41.88
N LYS A 279 12.79 -15.76 -41.77
CA LYS A 279 11.66 -16.67 -41.55
C LYS A 279 11.52 -17.66 -42.72
N LYS A 280 11.57 -17.19 -43.95
CA LYS A 280 11.55 -18.07 -45.13
C LYS A 280 12.68 -19.09 -45.14
N ILE A 281 13.93 -18.69 -44.79
CA ILE A 281 15.06 -19.62 -44.66
C ILE A 281 14.73 -20.74 -43.66
N MET A 282 14.10 -20.41 -42.54
CA MET A 282 13.68 -21.42 -41.56
C MET A 282 12.64 -22.39 -42.13
N GLU A 283 11.67 -21.88 -42.89
CA GLU A 283 10.62 -22.67 -43.55
C GLU A 283 11.24 -23.60 -44.63
N TYR A 284 12.19 -23.12 -45.42
CA TYR A 284 12.94 -23.95 -46.40
C TYR A 284 13.77 -25.02 -45.68
N ALA A 285 14.42 -24.70 -44.58
CA ALA A 285 15.21 -25.68 -43.83
C ALA A 285 14.37 -26.85 -43.31
N GLU A 286 13.11 -26.59 -42.88
CA GLU A 286 12.19 -27.66 -42.46
C GLU A 286 11.90 -28.66 -43.60
N THR A 287 11.95 -28.23 -44.87
CA THR A 287 11.75 -29.08 -46.04
C THR A 287 13.02 -29.80 -46.52
N LEU A 288 14.16 -29.16 -46.34
CA LEU A 288 15.46 -29.66 -46.84
C LEU A 288 16.21 -30.57 -45.85
N LEU A 289 15.94 -30.39 -44.53
CA LEU A 289 16.57 -31.16 -43.45
C LEU A 289 15.52 -32.01 -42.72
N PRO A 290 15.30 -33.28 -43.13
CA PRO A 290 14.36 -34.16 -42.46
C PRO A 290 14.90 -34.54 -41.08
N GLY A 291 14.51 -33.76 -40.07
CA GLY A 291 14.91 -33.93 -38.65
C GLY A 291 14.92 -32.67 -37.81
N VAL A 292 14.88 -31.51 -38.43
CA VAL A 292 14.75 -30.21 -37.70
C VAL A 292 13.29 -30.01 -37.32
N LYS A 293 12.89 -30.46 -36.12
CA LYS A 293 11.57 -30.17 -35.53
C LYS A 293 11.58 -28.76 -34.93
N LYS A 294 10.41 -28.11 -35.00
CA LYS A 294 10.07 -26.78 -34.42
C LYS A 294 10.58 -26.53 -33.01
#